data_d1da473c77e719fb02a163659f08defc
#
_entry.id   d1da473c77e719fb02a163659f08defc
#
_cell.length_a   1.000
_cell.length_b   1.000
_cell.length_c   1.000
_cell.angle_alpha   90.00
_cell.angle_beta   90.00
_cell.angle_gamma   90.00
#
_symmetry.space_group_name_H-M   'P 1'
#
loop_
_entity.id
_entity.type
_entity.pdbx_description
1 polymer ?
#
loop_
_entity_poly.entity_id
_entity_poly.type
_entity_poly.pdbx_seq_one_letter_code
_entity_poly.pdbx_strand_id
1 'polypeptide(L)'
;MITVKPNENINLYGLDNFFFEIADLYKKRKMPNRIILSGKKGLGKSTLSYHLINYILSTNEDLPYDQKNLVINKNNKSYKLVKNNSHPNFYLIDLFDGKKNINIDQIREMISYTNKSTFNNLPKFILIDN
;
A
#
# COMPACT_ATOMS: atom_id res chain seq x y z
N MET A 1 11.07 14.17 18.84
CA MET A 1 11.15 13.75 17.44
C MET A 1 9.79 13.27 16.97
N ILE A 2 9.28 13.88 15.94
CA ILE A 2 7.98 13.49 15.38
C ILE A 2 8.20 12.32 14.43
N THR A 3 7.59 11.18 14.75
CA THR A 3 7.67 9.99 13.89
C THR A 3 6.48 9.98 12.95
N VAL A 4 6.74 10.05 11.64
CA VAL A 4 5.70 9.98 10.63
C VAL A 4 5.30 8.52 10.43
N LYS A 5 3.99 8.26 10.46
CA LYS A 5 3.47 6.91 10.20
C LYS A 5 3.72 6.51 8.73
N PRO A 6 3.93 5.22 8.44
CA PRO A 6 4.17 4.78 7.06
C PRO A 6 3.10 5.22 6.07
N ASN A 7 1.83 5.23 6.46
CA ASN A 7 0.74 5.65 5.58
C ASN A 7 0.63 7.17 5.40
N GLU A 8 1.40 7.93 6.15
CA GLU A 8 1.45 9.40 6.07
C GLU A 8 2.77 9.88 5.47
N ASN A 9 3.74 8.99 5.26
CA ASN A 9 5.05 9.35 4.72
C ASN A 9 5.01 9.47 3.21
N ILE A 10 4.97 10.71 2.72
CA ILE A 10 4.83 10.98 1.30
C ILE A 10 6.13 10.89 0.51
N ASN A 11 7.26 10.76 1.20
CA ASN A 11 8.58 10.64 0.57
C ASN A 11 9.14 9.24 0.76
N LEU A 12 9.76 8.70 -0.28
CA LEU A 12 10.42 7.39 -0.21
C LEU A 12 11.92 7.60 -0.37
N TYR A 13 12.68 7.17 0.63
CA TYR A 13 14.14 7.31 0.63
C TYR A 13 14.82 5.94 0.70
N GLY A 14 15.85 5.77 -0.13
CA GLY A 14 16.73 4.60 -0.06
C GLY A 14 16.16 3.30 -0.59
N LEU A 15 14.94 3.30 -1.10
CA LEU A 15 14.29 2.10 -1.63
C LEU A 15 13.88 2.25 -3.10
N ASP A 16 14.52 3.16 -3.80
CA ASP A 16 14.23 3.49 -5.20
C ASP A 16 14.27 2.27 -6.11
N ASN A 17 15.33 1.47 -5.98
CA ASN A 17 15.53 0.30 -6.83
C ASN A 17 14.42 -0.74 -6.62
N PHE A 18 14.02 -0.96 -5.38
CA PHE A 18 12.92 -1.88 -5.08
C PHE A 18 11.60 -1.37 -5.64
N PHE A 19 11.35 -0.06 -5.50
CA PHE A 19 10.15 0.54 -6.06
C PHE A 19 10.09 0.34 -7.58
N PHE A 20 11.14 0.70 -8.29
CA PHE A 20 11.17 0.60 -9.75
C PHE A 20 11.07 -0.84 -10.24
N GLU A 21 11.68 -1.78 -9.53
CA GLU A 21 11.60 -3.20 -9.87
C GLU A 21 10.15 -3.71 -9.83
N ILE A 22 9.43 -3.42 -8.75
CA ILE A 22 8.05 -3.87 -8.58
C ILE A 22 7.12 -3.10 -9.51
N ALA A 23 7.32 -1.79 -9.68
CA ALA A 23 6.52 -0.98 -10.57
C ALA A 23 6.66 -1.44 -12.03
N ASP A 24 7.85 -1.85 -12.43
CA ASP A 24 8.11 -2.40 -13.77
C ASP A 24 7.37 -3.72 -13.99
N LEU A 25 7.38 -4.60 -12.97
CA LEU A 25 6.61 -5.84 -13.04
C LEU A 25 5.11 -5.57 -13.21
N TYR A 26 4.59 -4.57 -12.51
CA TYR A 26 3.20 -4.18 -12.67
C TYR A 26 2.90 -3.70 -14.09
N LYS A 27 3.74 -2.83 -14.64
CA LYS A 27 3.58 -2.34 -16.01
C LYS A 27 3.58 -3.45 -17.05
N LYS A 28 4.38 -4.48 -16.84
CA LYS A 28 4.48 -5.64 -17.72
C LYS A 28 3.42 -6.70 -17.46
N ARG A 29 2.51 -6.45 -16.53
CA ARG A 29 1.47 -7.39 -16.09
C ARG A 29 2.06 -8.71 -15.55
N LYS A 30 3.22 -8.62 -14.90
CA LYS A 30 3.93 -9.74 -14.31
C LYS A 30 4.08 -9.63 -12.79
N MET A 31 3.36 -8.70 -12.18
CA MET A 31 3.41 -8.52 -10.73
C MET A 31 2.87 -9.76 -10.03
N PRO A 32 3.62 -10.34 -9.07
CA PRO A 32 3.13 -11.50 -8.31
C PRO A 32 1.90 -11.14 -7.47
N ASN A 33 1.02 -12.12 -7.25
CA ASN A 33 -0.14 -11.95 -6.39
C ASN A 33 0.23 -11.78 -4.92
N ARG A 34 1.40 -12.28 -4.52
CA ARG A 34 1.90 -12.20 -3.15
C ARG A 34 3.32 -11.67 -3.17
N ILE A 35 3.56 -10.66 -2.35
CA ILE A 35 4.88 -10.06 -2.21
C ILE A 35 5.22 -10.00 -0.73
N ILE A 36 6.38 -10.53 -0.35
CA ILE A 36 6.86 -10.47 1.02
C ILE A 36 8.06 -9.53 1.06
N LEU A 37 7.94 -8.46 1.84
CA LEU A 37 9.03 -7.53 2.09
C LEU A 37 9.65 -7.88 3.44
N SER A 38 10.87 -8.37 3.43
CA SER A 38 11.58 -8.76 4.63
C SER A 38 12.81 -7.88 4.85
N GLY A 39 13.19 -7.72 6.11
CA GLY A 39 14.33 -6.90 6.51
C GLY A 39 14.17 -6.43 7.94
N LYS A 40 15.14 -5.67 8.40
CA LYS A 40 15.10 -5.12 9.75
C LYS A 40 13.96 -4.12 9.91
N LYS A 41 13.39 -4.06 11.11
CA LYS A 41 12.41 -3.05 11.47
C LYS A 41 13.01 -1.65 11.26
N GLY A 42 12.24 -0.76 10.67
CA GLY A 42 12.69 0.62 10.42
C GLY A 42 13.34 0.87 9.07
N LEU A 43 13.41 -0.14 8.17
CA LEU A 43 13.96 0.03 6.82
C LEU A 43 12.98 0.68 5.83
N GLY A 44 11.76 1.01 6.26
CA GLY A 44 10.77 1.63 5.38
C GLY A 44 9.97 0.66 4.54
N LYS A 45 9.86 -0.61 4.93
CA LYS A 45 9.09 -1.62 4.19
C LYS A 45 7.63 -1.23 4.02
N SER A 46 7.00 -0.79 5.10
CA SER A 46 5.61 -0.34 5.05
C SER A 46 5.46 0.90 4.19
N THR A 47 6.37 1.85 4.29
CA THR A 47 6.39 3.05 3.45
C THR A 47 6.47 2.69 1.97
N LEU A 48 7.37 1.77 1.62
CA LEU A 48 7.47 1.27 0.24
C LEU A 48 6.14 0.69 -0.23
N SER A 49 5.48 -0.10 0.61
CA SER A 49 4.19 -0.70 0.27
C SER A 49 3.13 0.37 -0.02
N TYR A 50 3.02 1.39 0.81
CA TYR A 50 2.07 2.47 0.60
C TYR A 50 2.39 3.29 -0.66
N HIS A 51 3.66 3.50 -0.99
CA HIS A 51 4.05 4.18 -2.22
C HIS A 51 3.67 3.38 -3.46
N LEU A 52 3.92 2.07 -3.46
CA LEU A 52 3.52 1.19 -4.56
C LEU A 52 2.00 1.15 -4.75
N ILE A 53 1.27 1.04 -3.65
CA ILE A 53 -0.19 1.02 -3.68
C ILE A 53 -0.72 2.35 -4.22
N ASN A 54 -0.20 3.48 -3.76
CA ASN A 54 -0.61 4.79 -4.26
C ASN A 54 -0.29 4.94 -5.75
N TYR A 55 0.90 4.54 -6.17
CA TYR A 55 1.30 4.58 -7.58
C TYR A 55 0.27 3.88 -8.46
N ILE A 56 -0.16 2.69 -8.07
CA ILE A 56 -1.10 1.89 -8.85
C ILE A 56 -2.52 2.46 -8.76
N LEU A 57 -3.00 2.79 -7.57
CA LEU A 57 -4.39 3.21 -7.37
C LEU A 57 -4.65 4.64 -7.85
N SER A 58 -3.64 5.51 -7.91
CA SER A 58 -3.81 6.90 -8.34
C SER A 58 -3.56 7.12 -9.83
N THR A 59 -3.33 6.06 -10.59
CA THR A 59 -2.94 6.15 -12.02
C THR A 59 -3.89 7.00 -12.87
N ASN A 60 -5.19 6.92 -12.62
CA ASN A 60 -6.20 7.63 -13.39
C ASN A 60 -6.72 8.90 -12.70
N GLU A 61 -6.07 9.33 -11.63
CA GLU A 61 -6.47 10.53 -10.89
C GLU A 61 -5.82 11.77 -11.48
N ASP A 62 -6.39 12.94 -11.17
CA ASP A 62 -5.87 14.23 -11.63
C ASP A 62 -4.49 14.51 -11.05
N LEU A 63 -4.22 14.03 -9.83
CA LEU A 63 -2.96 14.23 -9.14
C LEU A 63 -2.31 12.87 -8.82
N PRO A 64 -1.84 12.14 -9.86
CA PRO A 64 -1.28 10.82 -9.65
C PRO A 64 0.05 10.85 -8.89
N TYR A 65 0.49 9.66 -8.47
CA TYR A 65 1.78 9.49 -7.81
C TYR A 65 2.92 10.03 -8.68
N ASP A 66 3.85 10.77 -8.06
CA ASP A 66 5.03 11.28 -8.75
C ASP A 66 6.11 10.18 -8.81
N GLN A 67 6.10 9.44 -9.90
CA GLN A 67 7.04 8.34 -10.11
C GLN A 67 8.49 8.80 -10.29
N LYS A 68 8.66 10.01 -10.81
CA LYS A 68 10.01 10.55 -11.05
C LYS A 68 10.73 10.87 -9.75
N ASN A 69 10.03 11.48 -8.80
CA ASN A 69 10.60 11.90 -7.53
C ASN A 69 10.25 10.98 -6.37
N LEU A 70 9.46 9.93 -6.60
CA LEU A 70 8.99 8.98 -5.59
C LEU A 70 8.27 9.69 -4.45
N VAL A 71 7.31 10.53 -4.81
CA VAL A 71 6.52 11.33 -3.88
C VAL A 71 5.04 11.09 -4.09
N ILE A 72 4.33 10.84 -2.98
CA ILE A 72 2.87 10.78 -2.99
C ILE A 72 2.34 12.21 -2.95
N ASN A 73 1.41 12.56 -3.84
CA ASN A 73 0.72 13.84 -3.77
C ASN A 73 -0.32 13.79 -2.65
N LYS A 74 -0.16 14.65 -1.63
CA LYS A 74 -1.08 14.70 -0.48
C LYS A 74 -2.53 14.98 -0.86
N ASN A 75 -2.74 15.57 -2.02
CA ASN A 75 -4.07 15.96 -2.48
C ASN A 75 -4.70 14.90 -3.36
N ASN A 76 -4.01 13.80 -3.65
CA ASN A 76 -4.65 12.78 -4.45
C ASN A 76 -5.66 11.98 -3.63
N LYS A 77 -6.70 11.52 -4.33
CA LYS A 77 -7.84 10.86 -3.71
C LYS A 77 -7.44 9.55 -3.02
N SER A 78 -6.60 8.76 -3.67
CA SER A 78 -6.17 7.46 -3.12
C SER A 78 -5.40 7.63 -1.83
N TYR A 79 -4.54 8.65 -1.73
CA TYR A 79 -3.80 8.92 -0.48
C TYR A 79 -4.76 9.20 0.69
N LYS A 80 -5.74 10.06 0.45
CA LYS A 80 -6.72 10.41 1.48
C LYS A 80 -7.55 9.21 1.93
N LEU A 81 -7.99 8.40 0.97
CA LEU A 81 -8.82 7.24 1.26
C LEU A 81 -8.04 6.12 1.95
N VAL A 82 -6.81 5.86 1.52
CA VAL A 82 -5.95 4.85 2.16
C VAL A 82 -5.61 5.27 3.59
N LYS A 83 -5.26 6.53 3.79
CA LYS A 83 -4.94 7.08 5.11
C LYS A 83 -6.10 6.91 6.10
N ASN A 84 -7.33 7.05 5.62
CA ASN A 84 -8.55 6.94 6.43
C ASN A 84 -9.15 5.53 6.44
N ASN A 85 -8.45 4.53 5.88
CA ASN A 85 -8.94 3.15 5.75
C ASN A 85 -10.29 3.05 5.04
N SER A 86 -10.50 3.92 4.04
CA SER A 86 -11.78 4.03 3.31
C SER A 86 -11.68 3.70 1.83
N HIS A 87 -10.49 3.30 1.35
CA HIS A 87 -10.31 3.01 -0.07
C HIS A 87 -10.92 1.65 -0.42
N PRO A 88 -11.78 1.55 -1.45
CA PRO A 88 -12.43 0.29 -1.80
C PRO A 88 -11.48 -0.79 -2.32
N ASN A 89 -10.29 -0.39 -2.79
CA ASN A 89 -9.28 -1.31 -3.32
C ASN A 89 -8.16 -1.61 -2.31
N PHE A 90 -8.31 -1.19 -1.06
CA PHE A 90 -7.26 -1.35 -0.05
C PHE A 90 -7.84 -1.87 1.27
N TYR A 91 -7.19 -2.86 1.84
CA TYR A 91 -7.54 -3.43 3.14
C TYR A 91 -6.27 -3.62 3.97
N LEU A 92 -6.25 -3.07 5.18
CA LEU A 92 -5.11 -3.17 6.08
C LEU A 92 -5.41 -4.18 7.20
N ILE A 93 -4.48 -5.10 7.41
CA ILE A 93 -4.43 -5.93 8.61
C ILE A 93 -3.19 -5.51 9.37
N ASP A 94 -3.39 -4.89 10.53
CA ASP A 94 -2.32 -4.34 11.33
C ASP A 94 -2.32 -5.00 12.70
N LEU A 95 -1.16 -5.54 13.09
CA LEU A 95 -0.94 -6.15 14.39
C LEU A 95 -0.40 -5.15 15.41
N PHE A 96 -0.55 -3.86 15.13
CA PHE A 96 0.07 -2.77 15.87
C PHE A 96 -0.36 -2.69 17.34
N ASP A 97 -1.60 -3.07 17.67
CA ASP A 97 -2.17 -2.89 19.01
C ASP A 97 -1.74 -3.97 20.02
N GLY A 98 -0.52 -4.48 19.91
CA GLY A 98 0.01 -5.48 20.83
C GLY A 98 -0.54 -6.89 20.59
N LYS A 99 -1.31 -7.09 19.55
CA LYS A 99 -1.80 -8.40 19.17
C LYS A 99 -0.67 -9.18 18.52
N LYS A 100 -0.39 -10.35 19.02
CA LYS A 100 0.67 -11.21 18.50
C LYS A 100 0.24 -12.01 17.27
N ASN A 101 -1.06 -12.19 17.09
CA ASN A 101 -1.60 -13.03 16.03
C ASN A 101 -2.82 -12.39 15.40
N ILE A 102 -2.99 -12.64 14.10
CA ILE A 102 -4.21 -12.29 13.37
C ILE A 102 -5.33 -13.18 13.91
N ASN A 103 -6.43 -12.57 14.36
CA ASN A 103 -7.56 -13.32 14.86
C ASN A 103 -8.48 -13.80 13.71
N ILE A 104 -9.39 -14.73 14.03
CA ILE A 104 -10.27 -15.32 13.03
C ILE A 104 -11.24 -14.32 12.43
N ASP A 105 -11.65 -13.29 13.20
CA ASP A 105 -12.56 -12.27 12.70
C ASP A 105 -11.88 -11.40 11.64
N GLN A 106 -10.60 -11.09 11.81
CA GLN A 106 -9.82 -10.36 10.81
C GLN A 106 -9.73 -11.16 9.50
N ILE A 107 -9.54 -12.48 9.61
CA ILE A 107 -9.49 -13.35 8.42
C ILE A 107 -10.84 -13.39 7.71
N ARG A 108 -11.94 -13.48 8.45
CA ARG A 108 -13.30 -13.46 7.87
C ARG A 108 -13.59 -12.16 7.16
N GLU A 109 -13.23 -11.03 7.76
CA GLU A 109 -13.38 -9.71 7.13
C GLU A 109 -12.55 -9.60 5.86
N MET A 110 -11.32 -10.11 5.88
CA MET A 110 -10.44 -10.11 4.71
C MET A 110 -11.05 -10.93 3.58
N ILE A 111 -11.57 -12.13 3.88
CA ILE A 111 -12.20 -12.99 2.87
C ILE A 111 -13.43 -12.30 2.29
N SER A 112 -14.25 -11.69 3.14
CA SER A 112 -15.41 -10.92 2.69
C SER A 112 -15.00 -9.79 1.74
N TYR A 113 -13.93 -9.07 2.08
CA TYR A 113 -13.40 -8.01 1.24
C TYR A 113 -12.94 -8.54 -0.13
N THR A 114 -12.21 -9.64 -0.16
CA THR A 114 -11.68 -10.18 -1.42
C THR A 114 -12.79 -10.68 -2.35
N ASN A 115 -13.96 -11.04 -1.81
CA ASN A 115 -15.09 -11.52 -2.58
C ASN A 115 -15.97 -10.40 -3.16
N LYS A 116 -15.75 -9.14 -2.74
CA LYS A 116 -16.50 -8.00 -3.28
C LYS A 116 -15.94 -7.58 -4.62
N SER A 117 -16.83 -7.16 -5.54
CA SER A 117 -16.43 -6.62 -6.82
C SER A 117 -15.74 -5.26 -6.66
N THR A 118 -14.80 -4.95 -7.56
CA THR A 118 -14.19 -3.63 -7.64
C THR A 118 -15.04 -2.70 -8.49
N PHE A 119 -15.05 -1.40 -8.15
CA PHE A 119 -15.72 -0.37 -8.95
C PHE A 119 -14.93 0.03 -10.18
N ASN A 120 -13.69 -0.40 -10.27
CA ASN A 120 -12.77 -0.03 -11.34
C ASN A 120 -11.94 -1.25 -11.74
N ASN A 121 -11.13 -1.10 -12.78
CA ASN A 121 -10.27 -2.18 -13.27
C ASN A 121 -8.94 -2.29 -12.53
N LEU A 122 -8.81 -1.59 -11.40
CA LEU A 122 -7.60 -1.60 -10.61
C LEU A 122 -7.60 -2.78 -9.63
N PRO A 123 -6.44 -3.29 -9.27
CA PRO A 123 -6.34 -4.41 -8.35
C PRO A 123 -6.76 -4.04 -6.92
N LYS A 124 -7.14 -5.05 -6.15
CA LYS A 124 -7.31 -4.92 -4.71
C LYS A 124 -6.01 -5.24 -4.02
N PHE A 125 -5.70 -4.46 -2.99
CA PHE A 125 -4.52 -4.65 -2.17
C PHE A 125 -4.89 -5.03 -0.75
N ILE A 126 -4.22 -6.04 -0.23
CA ILE A 126 -4.28 -6.39 1.19
C ILE A 126 -2.87 -6.23 1.73
N LEU A 127 -2.70 -5.30 2.66
CA LEU A 127 -1.44 -5.08 3.34
C LEU A 127 -1.52 -5.68 4.74
N ILE A 128 -0.62 -6.61 5.01
CA ILE A 128 -0.47 -7.19 6.35
C ILE A 128 0.78 -6.56 6.94
N ASP A 129 0.59 -5.66 7.88
CA ASP A 129 1.68 -4.91 8.51
C ASP A 129 1.89 -5.42 9.93
N ASN A 130 3.15 -5.71 10.21
CA ASN A 130 3.51 -6.38 11.45
C ASN A 130 4.52 -5.53 12.22
#